data_c4a1a9fd63766eb238535ba5b721954d
#
_entry.id   c4a1a9fd63766eb238535ba5b721954d
#
_cell.length_a   1.000
_cell.length_b   1.000
_cell.length_c   1.000
_cell.angle_alpha   90.00
_cell.angle_beta   90.00
_cell.angle_gamma   90.00
#
_symmetry.space_group_name_H-M   'P 1'
#
loop_
_entity.id
_entity.type
_entity.pdbx_description
1 polymer ?
#
loop_
_entity_poly.entity_id
_entity_poly.type
_entity_poly.pdbx_seq_one_letter_code
_entity_poly.pdbx_strand_id
1 'polypeptide(L)'
;MINGPQVSFITICYNGFKDTCELIESLQNKIHSVSYEIIVVDNASREDEAVKIQALYPSVTTIHSDENKGFSGGNNLGMKAARGQYLFLINNDTYIESDGIAYLIERLESHPEIGAASPKIRFA
;
A
#
# COMPACT_ATOMS: atom_id res chain seq x y z
N MET A 1 -15.21 18.25 -3.61
CA MET A 1 -15.03 17.56 -2.33
C MET A 1 -14.61 16.13 -2.59
N ILE A 2 -13.55 15.70 -1.96
CA ILE A 2 -13.04 14.35 -2.16
C ILE A 2 -13.74 13.40 -1.18
N ASN A 3 -14.45 12.40 -1.72
CA ASN A 3 -15.20 11.43 -0.94
C ASN A 3 -14.46 10.09 -0.83
N GLY A 4 -13.20 10.12 -0.51
CA GLY A 4 -12.41 8.91 -0.38
C GLY A 4 -11.31 9.09 0.64
N PRO A 5 -10.47 8.06 0.83
CA PRO A 5 -9.33 8.19 1.72
C PRO A 5 -8.32 9.18 1.16
N GLN A 6 -7.50 9.75 2.04
CA GLN A 6 -6.42 10.63 1.61
C GLN A 6 -5.31 9.84 0.92
N VAL A 7 -5.01 8.65 1.40
CA VAL A 7 -3.88 7.84 0.92
C VAL A 7 -4.34 6.42 0.59
N SER A 8 -3.85 5.91 -0.53
CA SER A 8 -3.94 4.48 -0.86
C SER A 8 -2.55 3.88 -0.74
N PHE A 9 -2.37 3.00 0.24
CA PHE A 9 -1.14 2.20 0.34
C PHE A 9 -1.29 1.00 -0.57
N ILE A 10 -0.36 0.84 -1.51
CA ILE A 10 -0.40 -0.21 -2.53
C ILE A 10 0.83 -1.07 -2.36
N THR A 11 0.63 -2.37 -2.17
CA THR A 11 1.71 -3.33 -2.08
C THR A 11 1.42 -4.54 -2.95
N ILE A 12 2.48 -5.17 -3.44
CA ILE A 12 2.41 -6.38 -4.26
C ILE A 12 2.93 -7.53 -3.43
N CYS A 13 2.20 -8.64 -3.38
CA CYS A 13 2.71 -9.87 -2.81
C CYS A 13 2.91 -10.93 -3.91
N TYR A 14 3.96 -11.70 -3.74
CA TYR A 14 4.27 -12.86 -4.58
C TYR A 14 4.97 -13.88 -3.70
N ASN A 15 4.25 -14.91 -3.26
CA ASN A 15 4.75 -15.92 -2.32
C ASN A 15 5.36 -15.27 -1.06
N GLY A 16 4.69 -14.22 -0.53
CA GLY A 16 5.18 -13.43 0.59
C GLY A 16 4.08 -13.10 1.60
N PHE A 17 3.23 -14.07 1.91
CA PHE A 17 2.08 -13.89 2.80
C PHE A 17 2.45 -13.32 4.16
N LYS A 18 3.47 -13.89 4.81
CA LYS A 18 3.89 -13.47 6.15
C LYS A 18 4.34 -12.00 6.16
N ASP A 19 5.21 -11.63 5.22
CA ASP A 19 5.72 -10.27 5.12
C ASP A 19 4.59 -9.27 4.86
N THR A 20 3.66 -9.64 3.98
CA THR A 20 2.51 -8.79 3.67
C THR A 20 1.63 -8.56 4.90
N CYS A 21 1.38 -9.60 5.69
CA CYS A 21 0.63 -9.47 6.92
C CYS A 21 1.32 -8.54 7.92
N GLU A 22 2.63 -8.65 8.08
CA GLU A 22 3.41 -7.79 8.96
C GLU A 22 3.32 -6.32 8.53
N LEU A 23 3.39 -6.06 7.23
CA LEU A 23 3.23 -4.70 6.69
C LEU A 23 1.82 -4.16 7.00
N ILE A 24 0.78 -4.94 6.71
CA ILE A 24 -0.60 -4.52 6.96
C ILE A 24 -0.79 -4.15 8.44
N GLU A 25 -0.31 -5.00 9.34
CA GLU A 25 -0.45 -4.75 10.77
C GLU A 25 0.32 -3.50 11.20
N SER A 26 1.51 -3.27 10.65
CA SER A 26 2.28 -2.06 10.97
C SER A 26 1.56 -0.79 10.50
N LEU A 27 0.94 -0.82 9.33
CA LEU A 27 0.14 0.30 8.83
C LEU A 27 -1.06 0.56 9.74
N GLN A 28 -1.81 -0.47 10.08
CA GLN A 28 -2.99 -0.36 10.93
C GLN A 28 -2.66 0.14 12.35
N ASN A 29 -1.48 -0.25 12.86
CA ASN A 29 -1.05 0.14 14.20
C ASN A 29 -0.44 1.54 14.25
N LYS A 30 0.20 2.00 13.19
CA LYS A 30 0.99 3.24 13.21
C LYS A 30 0.34 4.43 12.53
N ILE A 31 -0.45 4.21 11.48
CA ILE A 31 -1.01 5.32 10.70
C ILE A 31 -2.32 5.80 11.33
N HIS A 32 -2.30 7.01 11.86
CA HIS A 32 -3.45 7.63 12.52
C HIS A 32 -3.69 9.08 12.04
N SER A 33 -2.72 9.70 11.38
CA SER A 33 -2.78 11.11 11.00
C SER A 33 -3.58 11.38 9.73
N VAL A 34 -3.88 10.34 8.95
CA VAL A 34 -4.60 10.46 7.67
C VAL A 34 -5.61 9.34 7.54
N SER A 35 -6.64 9.58 6.74
CA SER A 35 -7.51 8.50 6.30
C SER A 35 -6.83 7.71 5.19
N TYR A 36 -6.98 6.40 5.19
CA TYR A 36 -6.27 5.58 4.21
C TYR A 36 -7.02 4.29 3.88
N GLU A 37 -6.65 3.71 2.77
CA GLU A 37 -7.00 2.34 2.40
C GLU A 37 -5.71 1.56 2.13
N ILE A 38 -5.79 0.26 2.20
CA ILE A 38 -4.68 -0.65 1.86
C ILE A 38 -5.15 -1.52 0.71
N ILE A 39 -4.35 -1.57 -0.34
CA ILE A 39 -4.59 -2.41 -1.51
C ILE A 39 -3.44 -3.38 -1.65
N VAL A 40 -3.74 -4.67 -1.67
CA VAL A 40 -2.77 -5.74 -1.88
C VAL A 40 -3.05 -6.40 -3.21
N VAL A 41 -2.06 -6.44 -4.07
CA VAL A 41 -2.12 -7.15 -5.35
C VAL A 41 -1.36 -8.46 -5.20
N ASP A 42 -2.06 -9.58 -5.31
CA ASP A 42 -1.44 -10.89 -5.38
C ASP A 42 -1.03 -11.15 -6.82
N ASN A 43 0.26 -11.15 -7.06
CA ASN A 43 0.86 -11.20 -8.39
C ASN A 43 1.14 -12.65 -8.84
N ALA A 44 0.12 -13.49 -8.77
CA ALA A 44 0.16 -14.91 -9.14
C ALA A 44 1.01 -15.76 -8.19
N SER A 45 0.80 -15.61 -6.87
CA SER A 45 1.41 -16.50 -5.87
C SER A 45 0.95 -17.93 -6.08
N ARG A 46 1.77 -18.90 -5.64
CA ARG A 46 1.45 -20.32 -5.74
C ARG A 46 0.15 -20.70 -5.06
N GLU A 47 -0.12 -20.11 -3.91
CA GLU A 47 -1.41 -20.20 -3.23
C GLU A 47 -2.14 -18.88 -3.41
N ASP A 48 -3.45 -18.89 -3.32
CA ASP A 48 -4.23 -17.65 -3.44
C ASP A 48 -4.08 -16.81 -2.17
N GLU A 49 -3.05 -15.98 -2.13
CA GLU A 49 -2.77 -15.13 -0.97
C GLU A 49 -3.78 -13.99 -0.81
N ALA A 50 -4.39 -13.56 -1.90
CA ALA A 50 -5.44 -12.53 -1.85
C ALA A 50 -6.61 -12.99 -1.00
N VAL A 51 -7.07 -14.23 -1.18
CA VAL A 51 -8.17 -14.81 -0.37
C VAL A 51 -7.79 -14.89 1.10
N LYS A 52 -6.58 -15.35 1.39
CA LYS A 52 -6.09 -15.45 2.77
C LYS A 52 -6.02 -14.10 3.47
N ILE A 53 -5.50 -13.10 2.77
CA ILE A 53 -5.36 -11.74 3.30
C ILE A 53 -6.74 -11.13 3.53
N GLN A 54 -7.65 -11.29 2.58
CA GLN A 54 -9.01 -10.76 2.71
C GLN A 54 -9.74 -11.36 3.92
N ALA A 55 -9.50 -12.65 4.21
CA ALA A 55 -10.10 -13.31 5.35
C ALA A 55 -9.58 -12.76 6.69
N LEU A 56 -8.27 -12.47 6.77
CA LEU A 56 -7.66 -11.94 7.99
C LEU A 56 -7.87 -10.43 8.16
N TYR A 57 -7.92 -9.68 7.08
CA TYR A 57 -8.03 -8.23 7.09
C TYR A 57 -9.17 -7.78 6.18
N PRO A 58 -10.44 -7.89 6.66
CA PRO A 58 -11.60 -7.60 5.80
C PRO A 58 -11.66 -6.17 5.23
N SER A 59 -10.99 -5.22 5.88
CA SER A 59 -10.96 -3.83 5.41
C SER A 59 -9.97 -3.61 4.27
N VAL A 60 -9.06 -4.56 4.04
CA VAL A 60 -8.05 -4.45 2.98
C VAL A 60 -8.69 -4.85 1.65
N THR A 61 -8.39 -4.08 0.60
CA THR A 61 -8.81 -4.42 -0.76
C THR A 61 -7.76 -5.36 -1.35
N THR A 62 -8.17 -6.51 -1.84
CA THR A 62 -7.26 -7.47 -2.45
C THR A 62 -7.60 -7.66 -3.92
N ILE A 63 -6.56 -7.79 -4.73
CA ILE A 63 -6.68 -8.03 -6.18
C ILE A 63 -5.85 -9.27 -6.50
N HIS A 64 -6.48 -10.25 -7.14
CA HIS A 64 -5.78 -11.44 -7.61
C HIS A 64 -5.43 -11.27 -9.09
N SER A 65 -4.18 -11.50 -9.45
CA SER A 65 -3.74 -11.57 -10.85
C SER A 65 -3.39 -13.01 -11.20
N ASP A 66 -3.92 -13.49 -12.32
CA ASP A 66 -3.66 -14.85 -12.78
C ASP A 66 -2.24 -15.04 -13.33
N GLU A 67 -1.56 -13.96 -13.62
CA GLU A 67 -0.17 -13.99 -14.09
C GLU A 67 0.67 -12.96 -13.34
N ASN A 68 1.97 -13.24 -13.22
CA ASN A 68 2.92 -12.30 -12.64
C ASN A 68 3.23 -11.21 -13.64
N LYS A 69 2.72 -10.00 -13.39
CA LYS A 69 2.88 -8.83 -14.26
C LYS A 69 4.12 -8.01 -13.93
N GLY A 70 5.00 -8.54 -13.07
CA GLY A 70 6.16 -7.81 -12.59
C GLY A 70 5.80 -6.69 -11.61
N PHE A 71 6.81 -5.96 -11.19
CA PHE A 71 6.63 -4.88 -10.22
C PHE A 71 5.74 -3.76 -10.77
N SER A 72 6.06 -3.24 -11.95
CA SER A 72 5.29 -2.15 -12.56
C SER A 72 3.86 -2.56 -12.89
N GLY A 73 3.68 -3.73 -13.46
CA GLY A 73 2.36 -4.23 -13.82
C GLY A 73 1.46 -4.47 -12.62
N GLY A 74 2.04 -5.04 -11.56
CA GLY A 74 1.31 -5.25 -10.30
C GLY A 74 0.90 -3.94 -9.66
N ASN A 75 1.82 -2.97 -9.59
CA ASN A 75 1.51 -1.65 -9.06
C ASN A 75 0.44 -0.94 -9.90
N ASN A 76 0.47 -1.09 -11.21
CA ASN A 76 -0.55 -0.51 -12.09
C ASN A 76 -1.94 -1.06 -11.79
N LEU A 77 -2.06 -2.35 -11.49
CA LEU A 77 -3.34 -2.93 -11.07
C LEU A 77 -3.84 -2.29 -9.78
N GLY A 78 -2.95 -2.13 -8.81
CA GLY A 78 -3.31 -1.50 -7.54
C GLY A 78 -3.70 -0.03 -7.71
N MET A 79 -2.95 0.70 -8.52
CA MET A 79 -3.25 2.11 -8.78
C MET A 79 -4.59 2.32 -9.46
N LYS A 80 -4.98 1.42 -10.35
CA LYS A 80 -6.31 1.49 -11.00
C LYS A 80 -7.46 1.32 -10.02
N ALA A 81 -7.26 0.55 -8.96
CA ALA A 81 -8.28 0.31 -7.94
C ALA A 81 -8.26 1.38 -6.84
N ALA A 82 -7.22 2.19 -6.78
CA ALA A 82 -7.03 3.15 -5.69
C ALA A 82 -8.02 4.30 -5.76
N ARG A 83 -8.53 4.69 -4.58
CA ARG A 83 -9.46 5.81 -4.41
C ARG A 83 -8.83 6.98 -3.68
N GLY A 84 -7.60 6.82 -3.20
CA GLY A 84 -6.89 7.84 -2.45
C GLY A 84 -6.47 9.02 -3.31
N GLN A 85 -6.38 10.17 -2.68
CA GLN A 85 -5.85 11.37 -3.31
C GLN A 85 -4.35 11.22 -3.61
N TYR A 86 -3.64 10.52 -2.73
CA TYR A 86 -2.22 10.21 -2.87
C TYR A 86 -2.03 8.71 -2.92
N LEU A 87 -1.09 8.27 -3.74
CA LEU A 87 -0.74 6.86 -3.90
C LEU A 87 0.61 6.62 -3.23
N PHE A 88 0.67 5.66 -2.31
CA PHE A 88 1.89 5.28 -1.63
C PHE A 88 2.24 3.85 -2.02
N LEU A 89 3.24 3.70 -2.90
CA LEU A 89 3.74 2.38 -3.31
C LEU A 89 4.74 1.91 -2.27
N ILE A 90 4.52 0.74 -1.71
CA ILE A 90 5.36 0.22 -0.63
C ILE A 90 5.62 -1.27 -0.83
N ASN A 91 6.88 -1.69 -0.67
CA ASN A 91 7.24 -3.10 -0.78
C ASN A 91 6.65 -3.90 0.39
N ASN A 92 6.20 -5.12 0.11
CA ASN A 92 5.55 -5.95 1.11
C ASN A 92 6.47 -6.45 2.23
N ASP A 93 7.78 -6.40 2.03
CA ASP A 93 8.79 -6.80 3.02
C ASP A 93 9.30 -5.63 3.86
N THR A 94 8.52 -4.57 3.96
CA THR A 94 8.81 -3.41 4.80
C THR A 94 7.77 -3.28 5.91
N TYR A 95 8.05 -2.44 6.88
CA TYR A 95 7.08 -2.09 7.91
C TYR A 95 7.24 -0.61 8.29
N ILE A 96 6.18 -0.05 8.86
CA ILE A 96 6.15 1.35 9.24
C ILE A 96 6.50 1.48 10.72
N GLU A 97 7.51 2.29 11.05
CA GLU A 97 7.93 2.53 12.42
C GLU A 97 7.22 3.72 13.06
N SER A 98 6.85 4.71 12.26
CA SER A 98 6.24 5.93 12.76
C SER A 98 5.30 6.54 11.73
N ASP A 99 4.40 7.41 12.20
CA ASP A 99 3.40 8.07 11.35
C ASP A 99 3.92 9.43 10.86
N GLY A 100 4.71 9.39 9.78
CA GLY A 100 5.20 10.61 9.13
C GLY A 100 4.46 10.96 7.84
N ILE A 101 3.38 10.25 7.52
CA ILE A 101 2.71 10.39 6.23
C ILE A 101 2.07 11.79 6.05
N ALA A 102 1.50 12.36 7.10
CA ALA A 102 0.91 13.69 7.02
C ALA A 102 1.95 14.76 6.68
N TYR A 103 3.17 14.60 7.18
CA TYR A 103 4.27 15.50 6.84
C TYR A 103 4.63 15.42 5.34
N LEU A 104 4.68 14.20 4.78
CA LEU A 104 4.95 14.03 3.36
C LEU A 104 3.86 14.68 2.50
N ILE A 105 2.61 14.50 2.88
CA ILE A 105 1.48 15.11 2.18
C ILE A 105 1.58 16.63 2.23
N GLU A 106 1.88 17.19 3.39
CA GLU A 106 2.05 18.63 3.55
C GLU A 106 3.16 19.17 2.63
N ARG A 107 4.27 18.45 2.53
CA ARG A 107 5.36 18.82 1.64
C ARG A 107 4.91 18.83 0.17
N LEU A 108 4.16 17.82 -0.24
CA LEU A 108 3.64 17.75 -1.61
C LEU A 108 2.64 18.87 -1.90
N GLU A 109 1.77 19.19 -0.95
CA GLU A 109 0.79 20.25 -1.12
C GLU A 109 1.42 21.65 -1.12
N SER A 110 2.44 21.86 -0.30
CA SER A 110 3.14 23.15 -0.19
C SER A 110 4.07 23.43 -1.37
N HIS A 111 4.44 22.40 -2.14
CA HIS A 111 5.40 22.49 -3.22
C HIS A 111 4.81 21.85 -4.50
N PRO A 112 3.91 22.56 -5.21
CA PRO A 112 3.21 22.00 -6.38
C PRO A 112 4.14 21.48 -7.48
N GLU A 113 5.40 21.94 -7.52
CA GLU A 113 6.41 21.48 -8.47
C GLU A 113 6.91 20.07 -8.17
N ILE A 114 6.66 19.56 -6.96
CA ILE A 114 7.08 18.21 -6.58
C ILE A 114 6.00 17.20 -7.00
N GLY A 115 6.39 16.24 -7.83
CA GLY A 115 5.47 15.19 -8.30
C GLY A 115 5.48 13.95 -7.42
N ALA A 116 6.57 13.70 -6.69
CA ALA A 116 6.70 12.52 -5.82
C ALA A 116 7.66 12.79 -4.68
N ALA A 117 7.46 12.09 -3.57
CA ALA A 117 8.33 12.17 -2.41
C ALA A 117 8.46 10.78 -1.79
N SER A 118 9.54 10.54 -1.06
CA SER A 118 9.77 9.28 -0.36
C SER A 118 10.19 9.56 1.08
N PRO A 119 9.74 8.74 2.04
CA PRO A 119 10.26 8.80 3.39
C PRO A 119 11.68 8.22 3.43
N LYS A 120 12.37 8.45 4.54
CA LYS A 120 13.67 7.85 4.78
C LYS A 120 13.50 6.35 5.00
N ILE A 121 14.25 5.56 4.24
CA ILE A 121 14.25 4.10 4.35
C ILE A 121 15.45 3.68 5.19
N ARG A 122 15.20 2.80 6.17
CA ARG A 122 16.23 2.22 7.00
C ARG A 122 16.26 0.71 6.81
N PHE A 123 17.45 0.14 6.96
CA PHE A 123 17.59 -1.31 7.03
C PHE A 123 17.38 -1.78 8.47
N ALA A 124 16.64 -2.87 8.59
CA ALA A 124 16.37 -3.49 9.89
C ALA A 124 17.62 -4.18 10.44
#